data_d4a1823955d70d8bf7d8f2132dc6a233
#
_entry.id   d4a1823955d70d8bf7d8f2132dc6a233
#
_cell.length_a   1.000
_cell.length_b   1.000
_cell.length_c   1.000
_cell.angle_alpha   90.00
_cell.angle_beta   90.00
_cell.angle_gamma   90.00
#
_symmetry.space_group_name_H-M   'P 1'
#
loop_
_entity.id
_entity.type
_entity.pdbx_description
1 polymer ?
#
loop_
_entity_poly.entity_id
_entity_poly.type
_entity_poly.pdbx_seq_one_letter_code
_entity_poly.pdbx_strand_id
1 'polypeptide(L)'
;MLSNRFRTIKVCPKDLPSGPRHAETPSVAAALPSSSKSVLGPESLLATLPTELSHSLFARARPVSLAAAQTLFVAGDEGNGCYGVEEGLLKASIAAPAGGERILAVLGPGSVVGELAMIDGAPRSASVTALRDSKLSFVGRAAFEAFGRSRPELYRHVAALLARRLRDTDDALVATNFLSVKARVALALLSLAEAFGRDIGQGRILVRQKVSQSDLAAMAGIARENVSRVLHDWSSRSLVSRLAGYYCLENTTVLKREADE
;
A
#
# COMPACT_ATOMS: atom_id res chain seq x y z
N MET A 1 22.35 5.03 38.41
CA MET A 1 21.13 5.36 39.19
C MET A 1 20.63 6.72 38.72
N LEU A 2 19.68 6.76 37.79
CA LEU A 2 19.00 7.98 37.36
C LEU A 2 17.51 7.72 37.54
N SER A 3 16.95 8.32 38.61
CA SER A 3 15.55 8.24 39.01
C SER A 3 14.70 9.13 38.10
N ASN A 4 13.84 8.50 37.29
CA ASN A 4 12.89 9.17 36.39
C ASN A 4 11.65 9.57 37.22
N ARG A 5 11.53 10.84 37.61
CA ARG A 5 10.34 11.37 38.30
C ARG A 5 9.32 11.83 37.24
N PHE A 6 8.37 10.97 36.93
CA PHE A 6 7.14 11.41 36.26
C PHE A 6 6.32 12.27 37.22
N ARG A 7 6.16 13.57 36.93
CA ARG A 7 5.20 14.44 37.60
C ARG A 7 3.81 14.15 37.09
N THR A 8 3.00 13.51 37.91
CA THR A 8 1.57 13.37 37.67
C THR A 8 0.91 14.72 37.83
N ILE A 9 0.36 15.28 36.76
CA ILE A 9 -0.45 16.51 36.80
C ILE A 9 -1.82 16.08 37.34
N LYS A 10 -2.16 16.46 38.58
CA LYS A 10 -3.49 16.34 39.14
C LYS A 10 -4.36 17.44 38.56
N VAL A 11 -5.30 17.09 37.66
CA VAL A 11 -6.35 17.99 37.22
C VAL A 11 -7.44 18.02 38.30
N CYS A 12 -7.79 19.23 38.77
CA CYS A 12 -8.79 19.44 39.79
C CYS A 12 -10.20 19.21 39.19
N PRO A 13 -11.12 18.48 39.87
CA PRO A 13 -12.45 18.13 39.31
C PRO A 13 -13.41 19.30 39.14
N LYS A 14 -13.04 20.54 39.48
CA LYS A 14 -13.94 21.70 39.46
C LYS A 14 -13.96 22.48 38.16
N ASP A 15 -13.13 22.18 37.19
CA ASP A 15 -12.97 22.97 35.95
C ASP A 15 -13.59 22.30 34.71
N LEU A 16 -14.49 21.34 34.88
CA LEU A 16 -15.24 20.77 33.77
C LEU A 16 -16.56 21.52 33.59
N PRO A 17 -16.83 22.14 32.41
CA PRO A 17 -18.12 22.75 32.13
C PRO A 17 -19.21 21.67 32.09
N SER A 18 -20.35 21.94 32.75
CA SER A 18 -21.54 21.10 32.70
C SER A 18 -22.13 21.13 31.29
N GLY A 19 -21.82 20.08 30.48
CA GLY A 19 -22.41 19.89 29.14
C GLY A 19 -23.81 19.27 29.21
N PRO A 20 -24.63 19.48 28.19
CA PRO A 20 -26.03 19.05 28.15
C PRO A 20 -26.13 17.51 28.11
N ARG A 21 -27.16 17.02 28.82
CA ARG A 21 -27.51 15.59 28.92
C ARG A 21 -28.07 15.08 27.59
N HIS A 22 -27.67 13.85 27.27
CA HIS A 22 -28.16 13.02 26.16
C HIS A 22 -27.79 13.54 24.75
N ALA A 23 -26.53 13.33 24.38
CA ALA A 23 -26.18 13.09 22.99
C ALA A 23 -26.16 11.57 22.77
N GLU A 24 -27.00 11.10 21.86
CA GLU A 24 -27.00 9.74 21.36
C GLU A 24 -25.60 9.38 20.89
N THR A 25 -25.09 8.23 21.32
CA THR A 25 -23.84 7.65 20.84
C THR A 25 -23.96 7.53 19.32
N PRO A 26 -23.10 8.19 18.51
CA PRO A 26 -23.16 8.00 17.07
C PRO A 26 -22.84 6.52 16.78
N SER A 27 -23.75 5.88 16.05
CA SER A 27 -23.56 4.53 15.52
C SER A 27 -22.21 4.46 14.81
N VAL A 28 -21.38 3.48 15.17
CA VAL A 28 -20.07 3.21 14.57
C VAL A 28 -20.16 2.95 13.04
N ALA A 29 -21.38 2.73 12.53
CA ALA A 29 -21.67 2.53 11.11
C ALA A 29 -21.53 3.78 10.23
N ALA A 30 -21.29 4.98 10.79
CA ALA A 30 -21.30 6.24 10.02
C ALA A 30 -19.91 6.79 9.66
N ALA A 31 -18.83 6.04 9.86
CA ALA A 31 -17.45 6.50 9.63
C ALA A 31 -16.56 5.51 8.90
N LEU A 32 -17.09 4.70 7.98
CA LEU A 32 -16.25 4.07 6.97
C LEU A 32 -15.91 5.15 5.94
N PRO A 33 -14.61 5.45 5.71
CA PRO A 33 -14.24 6.43 4.70
C PRO A 33 -14.77 5.97 3.35
N SER A 34 -15.56 6.81 2.69
CA SER A 34 -16.18 6.58 1.37
C SER A 34 -15.17 6.65 0.22
N SER A 35 -13.94 6.25 0.44
CA SER A 35 -12.96 6.02 -0.61
C SER A 35 -12.27 4.70 -0.33
N SER A 36 -12.61 3.68 -1.11
CA SER A 36 -11.87 2.44 -1.27
C SER A 36 -10.47 2.79 -1.78
N LYS A 37 -9.58 3.22 -0.88
CA LYS A 37 -8.20 3.51 -1.21
C LYS A 37 -7.47 2.19 -1.37
N SER A 38 -7.05 1.99 -2.57
CA SER A 38 -6.31 0.89 -3.13
C SER A 38 -5.07 0.51 -2.31
N VAL A 39 -4.92 -0.78 -1.97
CA VAL A 39 -3.66 -1.41 -1.56
C VAL A 39 -2.57 -1.19 -2.63
N LEU A 40 -2.99 -0.79 -3.83
CA LEU A 40 -2.18 -0.47 -4.99
C LEU A 40 -2.22 1.05 -5.21
N GLY A 41 -1.66 1.83 -4.28
CA GLY A 41 -1.63 3.28 -4.42
C GLY A 41 -0.79 3.72 -5.64
N PRO A 42 -1.38 4.38 -6.65
CA PRO A 42 -0.63 4.96 -7.76
C PRO A 42 0.13 6.22 -7.37
N GLU A 43 -0.02 6.70 -6.14
CA GLU A 43 0.63 7.93 -5.73
C GLU A 43 2.01 7.66 -5.14
N SER A 44 2.99 7.86 -5.99
CA SER A 44 4.41 7.74 -5.66
C SER A 44 4.97 9.07 -5.17
N LEU A 45 6.06 9.00 -4.39
CA LEU A 45 6.83 10.19 -4.03
C LEU A 45 7.22 11.01 -5.27
N LEU A 46 7.59 10.32 -6.37
CA LEU A 46 7.99 10.98 -7.61
C LEU A 46 6.83 11.70 -8.29
N ALA A 47 5.59 11.21 -8.17
CA ALA A 47 4.40 11.90 -8.67
C ALA A 47 4.03 13.12 -7.81
N THR A 48 4.39 13.13 -6.53
CA THR A 48 4.14 14.26 -5.62
C THR A 48 5.30 15.24 -5.55
N LEU A 49 6.52 14.83 -5.95
CA LEU A 49 7.65 15.74 -6.09
C LEU A 49 7.45 16.62 -7.32
N PRO A 50 7.71 17.93 -7.21
CA PRO A 50 7.88 18.76 -8.40
C PRO A 50 8.88 18.11 -9.36
N THR A 51 8.57 18.13 -10.66
CA THR A 51 9.38 17.46 -11.70
C THR A 51 10.85 17.84 -11.61
N GLU A 52 11.15 19.10 -11.33
CA GLU A 52 12.53 19.59 -11.17
C GLU A 52 13.26 18.97 -9.98
N LEU A 53 12.59 18.80 -8.85
CA LEU A 53 13.18 18.14 -7.67
C LEU A 53 13.42 16.65 -7.93
N SER A 54 12.46 15.98 -8.56
CA SER A 54 12.59 14.57 -8.95
C SER A 54 13.77 14.38 -9.90
N HIS A 55 13.82 15.12 -11.00
CA HIS A 55 14.93 15.06 -11.97
C HIS A 55 16.27 15.37 -11.30
N SER A 56 16.36 16.38 -10.46
CA SER A 56 17.60 16.74 -9.79
C SER A 56 18.08 15.68 -8.80
N LEU A 57 17.15 15.08 -8.04
CA LEU A 57 17.47 14.01 -7.09
C LEU A 57 17.97 12.75 -7.80
N PHE A 58 17.37 12.40 -8.93
CA PHE A 58 17.70 11.19 -9.68
C PHE A 58 18.71 11.40 -10.80
N ALA A 59 19.16 12.65 -11.08
CA ALA A 59 20.12 12.96 -12.13
C ALA A 59 21.47 12.20 -12.00
N ARG A 60 21.84 11.80 -10.79
CA ARG A 60 23.06 11.03 -10.50
C ARG A 60 22.75 9.66 -9.90
N ALA A 61 21.53 9.18 -10.06
CA ALA A 61 21.14 7.87 -9.58
C ALA A 61 21.84 6.76 -10.37
N ARG A 62 22.14 5.67 -9.69
CA ARG A 62 22.73 4.49 -10.33
C ARG A 62 21.61 3.60 -10.87
N PRO A 63 21.63 3.24 -12.17
CA PRO A 63 20.61 2.35 -12.73
C PRO A 63 20.73 0.94 -12.13
N VAL A 64 19.59 0.31 -11.88
CA VAL A 64 19.46 -1.06 -11.41
C VAL A 64 18.38 -1.74 -12.23
N SER A 65 18.68 -2.93 -12.78
CA SER A 65 17.72 -3.74 -13.53
C SER A 65 17.40 -5.01 -12.74
N LEU A 66 16.14 -5.40 -12.74
CA LEU A 66 15.66 -6.63 -12.13
C LEU A 66 14.88 -7.44 -13.16
N ALA A 67 15.16 -8.72 -13.23
CA ALA A 67 14.30 -9.66 -13.94
C ALA A 67 13.05 -9.97 -13.11
N ALA A 68 11.99 -10.43 -13.79
CA ALA A 68 10.79 -10.94 -13.12
C ALA A 68 11.14 -11.98 -12.06
N ALA A 69 10.47 -11.95 -10.92
CA ALA A 69 10.70 -12.77 -9.73
C ALA A 69 12.04 -12.53 -9.00
N GLN A 70 12.91 -11.62 -9.47
CA GLN A 70 14.13 -11.26 -8.76
C GLN A 70 13.82 -10.38 -7.54
N THR A 71 14.45 -10.70 -6.40
CA THR A 71 14.36 -9.93 -5.17
C THR A 71 15.38 -8.80 -5.17
N LEU A 72 14.93 -7.58 -4.87
CA LEU A 72 15.77 -6.39 -4.74
C LEU A 72 16.49 -6.37 -3.39
N PHE A 73 15.74 -6.63 -2.32
CA PHE A 73 16.24 -6.80 -0.94
C PHE A 73 15.20 -7.54 -0.10
N VAL A 74 15.62 -8.07 1.05
CA VAL A 74 14.78 -8.82 1.98
C VAL A 74 14.55 -7.99 3.24
N ALA A 75 13.42 -8.20 3.91
CA ALA A 75 13.16 -7.62 5.23
C ALA A 75 14.27 -8.00 6.21
N GLY A 76 14.78 -7.02 6.95
CA GLY A 76 15.91 -7.19 7.86
C GLY A 76 17.28 -6.86 7.27
N ASP A 77 17.43 -6.74 5.95
CA ASP A 77 18.67 -6.30 5.32
C ASP A 77 19.03 -4.86 5.74
N GLU A 78 20.33 -4.55 5.78
CA GLU A 78 20.77 -3.16 5.92
C GLU A 78 20.36 -2.32 4.72
N GLY A 79 19.94 -1.06 4.98
CA GLY A 79 19.49 -0.14 3.95
C GLY A 79 20.31 1.14 3.90
N ASN A 80 21.00 1.38 2.77
CA ASN A 80 21.86 2.56 2.58
C ASN A 80 21.33 3.54 1.51
N GLY A 81 20.10 3.36 1.07
CA GLY A 81 19.48 4.22 0.05
C GLY A 81 18.09 3.73 -0.35
N CYS A 82 17.50 4.42 -1.30
CA CYS A 82 16.18 4.12 -1.87
C CYS A 82 16.25 3.94 -3.39
N TYR A 83 15.19 3.40 -3.96
CA TYR A 83 15.06 3.12 -5.37
C TYR A 83 13.81 3.79 -5.92
N GLY A 84 13.93 4.58 -6.98
CA GLY A 84 12.82 5.04 -7.81
C GLY A 84 12.49 3.99 -8.86
N VAL A 85 11.23 3.65 -9.05
CA VAL A 85 10.78 2.75 -10.11
C VAL A 85 10.58 3.56 -11.39
N GLU A 86 11.33 3.25 -12.44
CA GLU A 86 11.21 3.89 -13.77
C GLU A 86 10.29 3.10 -14.68
N GLU A 87 10.50 1.79 -14.72
CA GLU A 87 9.72 0.84 -15.51
C GLU A 87 9.49 -0.44 -14.72
N GLY A 88 8.43 -1.17 -15.03
CA GLY A 88 8.17 -2.46 -14.44
C GLY A 88 7.15 -2.44 -13.30
N LEU A 89 7.22 -3.42 -12.42
CA LEU A 89 6.30 -3.60 -11.29
C LEU A 89 6.98 -4.40 -10.19
N LEU A 90 6.91 -3.89 -8.97
CA LEU A 90 7.44 -4.54 -7.78
C LEU A 90 6.32 -4.85 -6.80
N LYS A 91 6.51 -5.84 -5.93
CA LYS A 91 5.72 -6.03 -4.72
C LYS A 91 6.58 -5.82 -3.48
N ALA A 92 6.03 -5.13 -2.49
CA ALA A 92 6.57 -5.08 -1.14
C ALA A 92 5.76 -6.04 -0.26
N SER A 93 6.43 -6.93 0.45
CA SER A 93 5.77 -7.97 1.26
C SER A 93 6.53 -8.30 2.54
N ILE A 94 5.82 -8.87 3.51
CA ILE A 94 6.38 -9.45 4.72
C ILE A 94 6.02 -10.92 4.80
N ALA A 95 6.92 -11.72 5.38
CA ALA A 95 6.63 -13.13 5.67
C ALA A 95 5.54 -13.23 6.74
N ALA A 96 4.57 -14.12 6.53
CA ALA A 96 3.56 -14.43 7.52
C ALA A 96 4.08 -15.50 8.49
N PRO A 97 3.80 -15.39 9.82
CA PRO A 97 4.27 -16.37 10.81
C PRO A 97 3.82 -17.81 10.55
N ALA A 98 2.65 -17.99 9.92
CA ALA A 98 2.08 -19.29 9.56
C ALA A 98 2.56 -19.81 8.20
N GLY A 99 3.57 -19.18 7.60
CA GLY A 99 4.00 -19.42 6.23
C GLY A 99 3.26 -18.58 5.19
N GLY A 100 3.86 -18.41 4.01
CA GLY A 100 3.36 -17.50 2.98
C GLY A 100 3.83 -16.07 3.17
N GLU A 101 3.21 -15.14 2.45
CA GLU A 101 3.53 -13.72 2.51
C GLU A 101 2.27 -12.86 2.60
N ARG A 102 2.41 -11.67 3.17
CA ARG A 102 1.44 -10.58 3.09
C ARG A 102 1.99 -9.52 2.15
N ILE A 103 1.29 -9.23 1.07
CA ILE A 103 1.62 -8.10 0.18
C ILE A 103 1.11 -6.82 0.85
N LEU A 104 2.03 -5.89 1.08
CA LEU A 104 1.74 -4.58 1.67
C LEU A 104 1.45 -3.55 0.60
N ALA A 105 2.16 -3.62 -0.54
CA ALA A 105 1.99 -2.71 -1.66
C ALA A 105 2.46 -3.34 -2.97
N VAL A 106 1.86 -2.89 -4.08
CA VAL A 106 2.37 -3.11 -5.44
C VAL A 106 2.79 -1.76 -6.00
N LEU A 107 4.03 -1.68 -6.49
CA LEU A 107 4.74 -0.45 -6.77
C LEU A 107 5.09 -0.40 -8.26
N GLY A 108 4.51 0.56 -8.97
CA GLY A 108 4.77 0.81 -10.40
C GLY A 108 5.65 2.02 -10.65
N PRO A 109 5.78 2.44 -11.93
CA PRO A 109 6.56 3.61 -12.31
C PRO A 109 6.20 4.84 -11.51
N GLY A 110 7.24 5.57 -11.07
CA GLY A 110 7.11 6.73 -10.21
C GLY A 110 7.08 6.41 -8.71
N SER A 111 6.96 5.16 -8.27
CA SER A 111 7.06 4.78 -6.87
C SER A 111 8.50 4.89 -6.35
N VAL A 112 8.64 5.11 -5.03
CA VAL A 112 9.92 4.99 -4.32
C VAL A 112 9.82 3.87 -3.30
N VAL A 113 10.88 3.09 -3.15
CA VAL A 113 10.95 1.95 -2.24
C VAL A 113 12.29 1.92 -1.50
N GLY A 114 12.25 1.47 -0.25
CA GLY A 114 13.44 1.37 0.63
C GLY A 114 13.81 2.69 1.30
N GLU A 115 12.95 3.70 1.22
CA GLU A 115 13.16 5.03 1.81
C GLU A 115 13.14 5.01 3.34
N LEU A 116 12.39 4.09 3.99
CA LEU A 116 12.34 4.02 5.45
C LEU A 116 13.73 3.78 6.03
N ALA A 117 14.38 2.70 5.63
CA ALA A 117 15.74 2.38 6.07
C ALA A 117 16.76 3.47 5.73
N MET A 118 16.54 4.22 4.64
CA MET A 118 17.36 5.37 4.30
C MET A 118 17.17 6.53 5.28
N ILE A 119 15.93 6.77 5.75
CA ILE A 119 15.57 7.90 6.61
C ILE A 119 15.98 7.65 8.06
N ASP A 120 15.61 6.49 8.63
CA ASP A 120 15.76 6.19 10.05
C ASP A 120 17.01 5.36 10.39
N GLY A 121 17.65 4.76 9.38
CA GLY A 121 18.81 3.88 9.56
C GLY A 121 18.46 2.48 10.07
N ALA A 122 17.19 2.17 10.24
CA ALA A 122 16.74 0.84 10.61
C ALA A 122 16.90 -0.16 9.43
N PRO A 123 16.87 -1.47 9.68
CA PRO A 123 16.82 -2.48 8.63
C PRO A 123 15.60 -2.32 7.71
N ARG A 124 15.64 -2.93 6.52
CA ARG A 124 14.50 -2.96 5.59
C ARG A 124 13.26 -3.52 6.28
N SER A 125 12.17 -2.77 6.27
CA SER A 125 10.91 -3.15 6.93
C SER A 125 10.11 -4.21 6.16
N ALA A 126 10.39 -4.42 4.88
CA ALA A 126 9.73 -5.37 4.02
C ALA A 126 10.70 -5.89 2.96
N SER A 127 10.39 -7.06 2.40
CA SER A 127 11.05 -7.60 1.21
C SER A 127 10.45 -6.97 -0.04
N VAL A 128 11.28 -6.75 -1.07
CA VAL A 128 10.83 -6.22 -2.36
C VAL A 128 11.27 -7.14 -3.49
N THR A 129 10.29 -7.57 -4.29
CA THR A 129 10.51 -8.50 -5.41
C THR A 129 9.85 -7.97 -6.67
N ALA A 130 10.51 -8.12 -7.80
CA ALA A 130 9.98 -7.73 -9.10
C ALA A 130 8.86 -8.70 -9.55
N LEU A 131 7.69 -8.17 -9.89
CA LEU A 131 6.59 -8.94 -10.50
C LEU A 131 6.78 -9.12 -12.01
N ARG A 132 7.60 -8.27 -12.61
CA ARG A 132 8.06 -8.34 -14.01
C ARG A 132 9.36 -7.58 -14.16
N ASP A 133 10.01 -7.70 -15.31
CA ASP A 133 11.25 -6.98 -15.60
C ASP A 133 11.08 -5.49 -15.28
N SER A 134 12.01 -4.96 -14.52
CA SER A 134 11.91 -3.62 -13.95
C SER A 134 13.22 -2.87 -14.06
N LYS A 135 13.14 -1.56 -14.28
CA LYS A 135 14.26 -0.63 -14.24
C LYS A 135 14.06 0.34 -13.08
N LEU A 136 15.11 0.52 -12.32
CA LEU A 136 15.11 1.32 -11.10
C LEU A 136 16.29 2.31 -11.12
N SER A 137 16.14 3.40 -10.40
CA SER A 137 17.20 4.38 -10.12
C SER A 137 17.53 4.37 -8.63
N PHE A 138 18.75 4.00 -8.27
CA PHE A 138 19.22 3.95 -6.88
C PHE A 138 19.82 5.29 -6.46
N VAL A 139 19.33 5.82 -5.32
CA VAL A 139 19.87 6.99 -4.64
C VAL A 139 20.36 6.58 -3.25
N GLY A 140 21.67 6.72 -3.02
CA GLY A 140 22.26 6.42 -1.71
C GLY A 140 21.94 7.50 -0.67
N ARG A 141 21.95 7.12 0.62
CA ARG A 141 21.67 8.01 1.76
C ARG A 141 22.48 9.31 1.72
N ALA A 142 23.79 9.23 1.51
CA ALA A 142 24.64 10.41 1.47
C ALA A 142 24.24 11.41 0.37
N ALA A 143 23.85 10.91 -0.80
CA ALA A 143 23.39 11.75 -1.91
C ALA A 143 22.03 12.39 -1.57
N PHE A 144 21.10 11.62 -1.00
CA PHE A 144 19.80 12.11 -0.54
C PHE A 144 19.95 13.21 0.52
N GLU A 145 20.80 13.00 1.53
CA GLU A 145 21.05 13.97 2.60
C GLU A 145 21.72 15.25 2.08
N ALA A 146 22.69 15.10 1.17
CA ALA A 146 23.35 16.26 0.53
C ALA A 146 22.34 17.09 -0.27
N PHE A 147 21.45 16.41 -1.02
CA PHE A 147 20.38 17.07 -1.76
C PHE A 147 19.38 17.75 -0.82
N GLY A 148 18.95 17.08 0.25
CA GLY A 148 18.01 17.62 1.24
C GLY A 148 18.57 18.85 1.98
N ARG A 149 19.89 18.92 2.24
CA ARG A 149 20.52 20.11 2.80
C ARG A 149 20.42 21.33 1.85
N SER A 150 20.51 21.11 0.55
CA SER A 150 20.38 22.18 -0.46
C SER A 150 18.93 22.50 -0.83
N ARG A 151 18.03 21.58 -0.60
CA ARG A 151 16.60 21.62 -0.95
C ARG A 151 15.73 21.12 0.19
N PRO A 152 15.56 21.87 1.28
CA PRO A 152 14.83 21.42 2.48
C PRO A 152 13.36 21.07 2.22
N GLU A 153 12.76 21.61 1.16
CA GLU A 153 11.40 21.27 0.72
C GLU A 153 11.21 19.78 0.42
N LEU A 154 12.28 19.05 0.08
CA LEU A 154 12.27 17.59 -0.09
C LEU A 154 11.65 16.89 1.12
N TYR A 155 12.02 17.30 2.33
CA TYR A 155 11.56 16.64 3.55
C TYR A 155 10.05 16.78 3.78
N ARG A 156 9.43 17.89 3.30
CA ARG A 156 7.97 18.03 3.34
C ARG A 156 7.28 16.97 2.46
N HIS A 157 7.82 16.71 1.27
CA HIS A 157 7.28 15.70 0.37
C HIS A 157 7.48 14.28 0.93
N VAL A 158 8.64 14.01 1.55
CA VAL A 158 8.89 12.75 2.26
C VAL A 158 7.89 12.57 3.41
N ALA A 159 7.69 13.59 4.23
CA ALA A 159 6.71 13.55 5.32
C ALA A 159 5.28 13.30 4.81
N ALA A 160 4.89 13.94 3.71
CA ALA A 160 3.59 13.72 3.09
C ALA A 160 3.42 12.27 2.59
N LEU A 161 4.46 11.69 1.99
CA LEU A 161 4.48 10.26 1.61
C LEU A 161 4.29 9.36 2.83
N LEU A 162 5.07 9.57 3.89
CA LEU A 162 4.99 8.75 5.11
C LEU A 162 3.63 8.87 5.79
N ALA A 163 3.08 10.09 5.87
CA ALA A 163 1.75 10.32 6.41
C ALA A 163 0.65 9.61 5.59
N ARG A 164 0.80 9.51 4.27
CA ARG A 164 -0.10 8.74 3.42
C ARG A 164 0.05 7.25 3.67
N ARG A 165 1.27 6.71 3.67
CA ARG A 165 1.53 5.30 3.97
C ARG A 165 1.00 4.87 5.34
N LEU A 166 1.08 5.75 6.34
CA LEU A 166 0.48 5.50 7.64
C LEU A 166 -1.05 5.36 7.51
N ARG A 167 -1.72 6.27 6.82
CA ARG A 167 -3.18 6.17 6.59
C ARG A 167 -3.55 4.90 5.82
N ASP A 168 -2.79 4.53 4.79
CA ASP A 168 -3.04 3.29 4.04
C ASP A 168 -2.89 2.05 4.94
N THR A 169 -1.94 2.10 5.89
CA THR A 169 -1.74 1.03 6.90
C THR A 169 -2.91 0.98 7.88
N ASP A 170 -3.41 2.13 8.36
CA ASP A 170 -4.57 2.22 9.24
C ASP A 170 -5.82 1.68 8.54
N ASP A 171 -6.05 2.06 7.27
CA ASP A 171 -7.16 1.55 6.44
C ASP A 171 -7.08 0.02 6.25
N ALA A 172 -5.86 -0.51 6.00
CA ALA A 172 -5.64 -1.95 5.87
C ALA A 172 -5.89 -2.70 7.20
N LEU A 173 -5.55 -2.08 8.34
CA LEU A 173 -5.83 -2.63 9.67
C LEU A 173 -7.33 -2.69 9.94
N VAL A 174 -8.06 -1.62 9.64
CA VAL A 174 -9.52 -1.56 9.72
C VAL A 174 -10.14 -2.65 8.84
N ALA A 175 -9.72 -2.74 7.57
CA ALA A 175 -10.21 -3.76 6.65
C ALA A 175 -9.97 -5.19 7.18
N THR A 176 -8.81 -5.44 7.79
CA THR A 176 -8.47 -6.77 8.33
C THR A 176 -9.36 -7.16 9.51
N ASN A 177 -9.76 -6.20 10.34
CA ASN A 177 -10.52 -6.45 11.57
C ASN A 177 -12.04 -6.45 11.38
N PHE A 178 -12.55 -5.69 10.42
CA PHE A 178 -14.00 -5.43 10.32
C PHE A 178 -14.64 -5.93 9.03
N LEU A 179 -13.88 -6.15 7.97
CA LEU A 179 -14.46 -6.58 6.70
C LEU A 179 -14.53 -8.11 6.56
N SER A 180 -15.59 -8.58 5.91
CA SER A 180 -15.77 -9.98 5.56
C SER A 180 -14.65 -10.48 4.62
N VAL A 181 -14.49 -11.80 4.52
CA VAL A 181 -13.56 -12.43 3.57
C VAL A 181 -13.87 -12.02 2.13
N LYS A 182 -15.16 -11.93 1.77
CA LYS A 182 -15.60 -11.50 0.44
C LYS A 182 -15.23 -10.05 0.18
N ALA A 183 -15.52 -9.16 1.12
CA ALA A 183 -15.20 -7.74 1.02
C ALA A 183 -13.69 -7.51 0.78
N ARG A 184 -12.84 -8.22 1.50
CA ARG A 184 -11.37 -8.10 1.34
C ARG A 184 -10.87 -8.58 -0.02
N VAL A 185 -11.47 -9.64 -0.59
CA VAL A 185 -11.16 -10.09 -1.96
C VAL A 185 -11.69 -9.08 -2.99
N ALA A 186 -12.88 -8.52 -2.76
CA ALA A 186 -13.46 -7.49 -3.63
C ALA A 186 -12.55 -6.25 -3.67
N LEU A 187 -12.12 -5.74 -2.52
CA LEU A 187 -11.19 -4.61 -2.42
C LEU A 187 -9.89 -4.89 -3.17
N ALA A 188 -9.29 -6.07 -3.00
CA ALA A 188 -8.05 -6.42 -3.70
C ALA A 188 -8.23 -6.44 -5.22
N LEU A 189 -9.36 -6.98 -5.74
CA LEU A 189 -9.67 -6.97 -7.17
C LEU A 189 -9.98 -5.58 -7.71
N LEU A 190 -10.74 -4.76 -6.97
CA LEU A 190 -11.05 -3.38 -7.34
C LEU A 190 -9.78 -2.54 -7.40
N SER A 191 -8.87 -2.72 -6.43
CA SER A 191 -7.57 -2.07 -6.42
C SER A 191 -6.72 -2.45 -7.64
N LEU A 192 -6.70 -3.74 -8.01
CA LEU A 192 -6.04 -4.20 -9.23
C LEU A 192 -6.68 -3.60 -10.49
N ALA A 193 -8.00 -3.47 -10.50
CA ALA A 193 -8.73 -2.86 -11.62
C ALA A 193 -8.45 -1.35 -11.74
N GLU A 194 -8.31 -0.64 -10.62
CA GLU A 194 -7.94 0.77 -10.61
C GLU A 194 -6.52 0.99 -11.17
N ALA A 195 -5.55 0.17 -10.72
CA ALA A 195 -4.16 0.32 -11.12
C ALA A 195 -3.84 -0.22 -12.52
N PHE A 196 -4.48 -1.32 -12.95
CA PHE A 196 -4.13 -2.06 -14.16
C PHE A 196 -5.34 -2.36 -15.05
N GLY A 197 -6.48 -1.81 -14.74
CA GLY A 197 -7.72 -2.07 -15.47
C GLY A 197 -7.75 -1.36 -16.81
N ARG A 198 -8.40 -2.03 -17.77
CA ARG A 198 -8.84 -1.45 -19.04
C ARG A 198 -10.33 -1.68 -19.15
N ASP A 199 -11.08 -0.63 -19.37
CA ASP A 199 -12.48 -0.74 -19.73
C ASP A 199 -12.59 -1.45 -21.08
N ILE A 200 -13.39 -2.52 -21.11
CA ILE A 200 -13.67 -3.31 -22.31
C ILE A 200 -15.15 -3.20 -22.72
N GLY A 201 -15.85 -2.20 -22.19
CA GLY A 201 -17.25 -1.91 -22.46
C GLY A 201 -18.22 -2.62 -21.53
N GLN A 202 -19.47 -2.10 -21.49
CA GLN A 202 -20.57 -2.65 -20.67
C GLN A 202 -20.27 -2.69 -19.15
N GLY A 203 -19.46 -1.77 -18.63
CA GLY A 203 -19.08 -1.74 -17.21
C GLY A 203 -18.08 -2.84 -16.80
N ARG A 204 -17.47 -3.52 -17.78
CA ARG A 204 -16.49 -4.58 -17.55
C ARG A 204 -15.06 -4.03 -17.57
N ILE A 205 -14.24 -4.47 -16.63
CA ILE A 205 -12.84 -4.07 -16.53
C ILE A 205 -11.94 -5.31 -16.61
N LEU A 206 -11.06 -5.34 -17.61
CA LEU A 206 -9.99 -6.33 -17.73
C LEU A 206 -8.75 -5.86 -17.00
N VAL A 207 -8.33 -6.60 -15.96
CA VAL A 207 -7.08 -6.35 -15.23
C VAL A 207 -5.90 -6.83 -16.07
N ARG A 208 -5.11 -5.90 -16.62
CA ARG A 208 -3.98 -6.18 -17.54
C ARG A 208 -2.71 -6.70 -16.86
N GLN A 209 -2.81 -7.03 -15.58
CA GLN A 209 -1.74 -7.66 -14.80
C GLN A 209 -2.15 -9.09 -14.46
N LYS A 210 -1.30 -10.08 -14.80
CA LYS A 210 -1.51 -11.45 -14.32
C LYS A 210 -1.23 -11.50 -12.82
N VAL A 211 -2.21 -11.97 -12.07
CA VAL A 211 -2.15 -12.12 -10.62
C VAL A 211 -2.60 -13.54 -10.29
N SER A 212 -1.82 -14.27 -9.51
CA SER A 212 -2.20 -15.60 -9.04
C SER A 212 -3.24 -15.51 -7.91
N GLN A 213 -3.92 -16.62 -7.62
CA GLN A 213 -4.79 -16.68 -6.44
C GLN A 213 -3.99 -16.55 -5.14
N SER A 214 -2.72 -16.96 -5.13
CA SER A 214 -1.82 -16.77 -3.98
C SER A 214 -1.47 -15.30 -3.77
N ASP A 215 -1.16 -14.54 -4.85
CA ASP A 215 -0.93 -13.10 -4.74
C ASP A 215 -2.19 -12.37 -4.28
N LEU A 216 -3.36 -12.75 -4.81
CA LEU A 216 -4.63 -12.16 -4.40
C LEU A 216 -4.94 -12.47 -2.92
N ALA A 217 -4.61 -13.66 -2.45
CA ALA A 217 -4.71 -14.05 -1.04
C ALA A 217 -3.75 -13.23 -0.16
N ALA A 218 -2.51 -13.06 -0.62
CA ALA A 218 -1.51 -12.24 0.04
C ALA A 218 -1.92 -10.75 0.11
N MET A 219 -2.57 -10.22 -0.93
CA MET A 219 -3.14 -8.86 -0.94
C MET A 219 -4.33 -8.73 0.01
N ALA A 220 -5.27 -9.68 -0.04
CA ALA A 220 -6.45 -9.69 0.81
C ALA A 220 -6.13 -10.07 2.27
N GLY A 221 -4.94 -10.62 2.54
CA GLY A 221 -4.50 -11.12 3.86
C GLY A 221 -5.36 -12.26 4.39
N ILE A 222 -5.68 -13.22 3.53
CA ILE A 222 -6.46 -14.42 3.83
C ILE A 222 -5.79 -15.66 3.23
N ALA A 223 -6.26 -16.85 3.61
CA ALA A 223 -5.78 -18.08 3.01
C ALA A 223 -6.23 -18.23 1.54
N ARG A 224 -5.39 -18.85 0.71
CA ARG A 224 -5.65 -19.07 -0.72
C ARG A 224 -6.96 -19.82 -0.97
N GLU A 225 -7.29 -20.77 -0.11
CA GLU A 225 -8.51 -21.58 -0.20
C GLU A 225 -9.76 -20.71 -0.08
N ASN A 226 -9.72 -19.65 0.74
CA ASN A 226 -10.79 -18.68 0.88
C ASN A 226 -10.97 -17.87 -0.41
N VAL A 227 -9.86 -17.41 -1.02
CA VAL A 227 -9.90 -16.75 -2.32
C VAL A 227 -10.51 -17.65 -3.38
N SER A 228 -10.09 -18.92 -3.44
CA SER A 228 -10.61 -19.89 -4.41
C SER A 228 -12.13 -20.07 -4.27
N ARG A 229 -12.65 -20.17 -3.04
CA ARG A 229 -14.09 -20.28 -2.78
C ARG A 229 -14.86 -19.02 -3.20
N VAL A 230 -14.35 -17.84 -2.86
CA VAL A 230 -14.98 -16.56 -3.25
C VAL A 230 -14.99 -16.38 -4.77
N LEU A 231 -13.89 -16.67 -5.44
CA LEU A 231 -13.79 -16.56 -6.90
C LEU A 231 -14.70 -17.57 -7.62
N HIS A 232 -14.88 -18.77 -7.06
CA HIS A 232 -15.82 -19.77 -7.58
C HIS A 232 -17.28 -19.27 -7.48
N ASP A 233 -17.67 -18.75 -6.30
CA ASP A 233 -19.00 -18.13 -6.09
C ASP A 233 -19.23 -16.98 -7.10
N TRP A 234 -18.28 -16.07 -7.23
CA TRP A 234 -18.41 -14.93 -8.14
C TRP A 234 -18.37 -15.31 -9.62
N SER A 235 -17.65 -16.37 -9.98
CA SER A 235 -17.66 -16.89 -11.35
C SER A 235 -19.02 -17.49 -11.72
N SER A 236 -19.67 -18.23 -10.81
CA SER A 236 -21.01 -18.80 -11.02
C SER A 236 -22.08 -17.70 -11.15
N ARG A 237 -21.87 -16.56 -10.48
CA ARG A 237 -22.76 -15.38 -10.55
C ARG A 237 -22.36 -14.40 -11.67
N SER A 238 -21.41 -14.74 -12.52
CA SER A 238 -20.90 -13.89 -13.60
C SER A 238 -20.44 -12.50 -13.12
N LEU A 239 -19.84 -12.41 -11.93
CA LEU A 239 -19.27 -11.17 -11.39
C LEU A 239 -17.80 -11.02 -11.75
N VAL A 240 -17.06 -12.13 -11.77
CA VAL A 240 -15.63 -12.18 -12.12
C VAL A 240 -15.39 -13.38 -13.03
N SER A 241 -14.61 -13.19 -14.09
CA SER A 241 -14.17 -14.26 -14.99
C SER A 241 -12.65 -14.24 -15.17
N ARG A 242 -12.11 -15.25 -15.83
CA ARG A 242 -10.72 -15.31 -16.26
C ARG A 242 -10.61 -15.44 -17.76
N LEU A 243 -9.93 -14.48 -18.38
CA LEU A 243 -9.61 -14.44 -19.80
C LEU A 243 -8.10 -14.57 -20.00
N ALA A 244 -7.64 -15.69 -20.55
CA ALA A 244 -6.20 -15.98 -20.79
C ALA A 244 -5.33 -15.78 -19.53
N GLY A 245 -5.87 -16.06 -18.33
CA GLY A 245 -5.18 -15.91 -17.05
C GLY A 245 -5.30 -14.51 -16.41
N TYR A 246 -5.95 -13.57 -17.07
CA TYR A 246 -6.26 -12.24 -16.52
C TYR A 246 -7.64 -12.24 -15.87
N TYR A 247 -7.79 -11.49 -14.77
CA TYR A 247 -9.11 -11.26 -14.18
C TYR A 247 -9.90 -10.25 -15.00
N CYS A 248 -11.16 -10.58 -15.26
CA CYS A 248 -12.15 -9.66 -15.80
C CYS A 248 -13.23 -9.44 -14.74
N LEU A 249 -13.41 -8.19 -14.32
CA LEU A 249 -14.50 -7.78 -13.48
C LEU A 249 -15.71 -7.53 -14.39
N GLU A 250 -16.66 -8.45 -14.39
CA GLU A 250 -17.83 -8.43 -15.27
C GLU A 250 -18.90 -7.45 -14.77
N ASN A 251 -18.96 -7.22 -13.46
CA ASN A 251 -19.86 -6.25 -12.83
C ASN A 251 -19.21 -5.52 -11.67
N THR A 252 -18.58 -4.39 -11.96
CA THR A 252 -17.88 -3.58 -10.96
C THR A 252 -18.81 -2.97 -9.91
N THR A 253 -20.07 -2.68 -10.28
CA THR A 253 -21.06 -2.10 -9.34
C THR A 253 -21.42 -3.08 -8.23
N VAL A 254 -21.63 -4.35 -8.58
CA VAL A 254 -21.92 -5.39 -7.57
C VAL A 254 -20.69 -5.67 -6.74
N LEU A 255 -19.49 -5.76 -7.35
CA LEU A 255 -18.25 -5.96 -6.60
C LEU A 255 -17.96 -4.83 -5.60
N LYS A 256 -18.32 -3.58 -5.91
CA LYS A 256 -18.22 -2.47 -4.95
C LYS A 256 -19.14 -2.67 -3.75
N ARG A 257 -20.36 -3.18 -3.94
CA ARG A 257 -21.27 -3.52 -2.84
C ARG A 257 -20.73 -4.67 -1.99
N GLU A 258 -20.20 -5.72 -2.63
CA GLU A 258 -19.54 -6.83 -1.91
C GLU A 258 -18.33 -6.34 -1.08
N ALA A 259 -17.71 -5.22 -1.47
CA ALA A 259 -16.59 -4.60 -0.74
C ALA A 259 -17.04 -3.79 0.48
N ASP A 260 -18.31 -3.39 0.55
CA ASP A 260 -18.88 -2.59 1.64
C ASP A 260 -19.51 -3.48 2.74
N GLU A 261 -19.61 -4.81 2.52
CA GLU A 261 -20.14 -5.81 3.44
C GLU A 261 -19.03 -6.47 4.31
#